data_786d10a927c3549f15e46e8b945f33d3
#
_entry.id   786d10a927c3549f15e46e8b945f33d3
#
_cell.length_a   1.000
_cell.length_b   1.000
_cell.length_c   1.000
_cell.angle_alpha   90.00
_cell.angle_beta   90.00
_cell.angle_gamma   90.00
#
_symmetry.space_group_name_H-M   'P 1'
#
loop_
_entity.id
_entity.type
_entity.pdbx_description
1 polymer ?
#
loop_
_entity_poly.entity_id
_entity_poly.type
_entity_poly.pdbx_seq_one_letter_code
_entity_poly.pdbx_strand_id
1 'polypeptide(L)'
;MKKNKFTFIDLFAGIGGFHTAMHSVGGKCVFASEWDKYARFSYEANYKDIEPDLFQKDSYGNYLFFNNDITEAIPESIPAFDVCCGGFPCQPFSIAGLRRGFEDTRGTLFFNIANIVKQKIDSGIPPKVLFLENVKGLKTHMKGETLKTILATLDELGYAYNYDVLNAKYFGVPQNRERLFIVAWYKDIVKATIFKFPYGIAPDGSTIYEKSKDLGDKVIKTKVSDIFEPEDSIDSYYTISDRLWIGHQERKKRNK
;
A
#
# COMPACT_ATOMS: atom_id res chain seq x y z
N MET A 1 20.76 13.07 14.00
CA MET A 1 19.72 12.18 13.42
C MET A 1 18.37 12.50 14.05
N LYS A 2 17.33 12.75 13.28
CA LYS A 2 15.95 12.86 13.84
C LYS A 2 15.57 11.48 14.39
N LYS A 3 15.12 11.42 15.64
CA LYS A 3 14.65 10.18 16.26
C LYS A 3 13.41 9.69 15.50
N ASN A 4 13.42 8.44 15.01
CA ASN A 4 12.25 7.84 14.36
C ASN A 4 11.08 7.86 15.35
N LYS A 5 9.88 8.19 14.85
CA LYS A 5 8.67 8.30 15.67
C LYS A 5 7.99 6.96 15.87
N PHE A 6 8.12 6.06 14.89
CA PHE A 6 7.53 4.72 14.88
C PHE A 6 8.25 3.83 13.86
N THR A 7 8.01 2.52 13.93
CA THR A 7 8.49 1.53 12.96
C THR A 7 7.33 1.01 12.11
N PHE A 8 7.63 0.63 10.87
CA PHE A 8 6.62 0.02 9.99
C PHE A 8 7.20 -1.11 9.13
N ILE A 9 6.30 -1.95 8.64
CA ILE A 9 6.59 -2.91 7.57
C ILE A 9 5.80 -2.54 6.32
N ASP A 10 6.38 -2.86 5.13
CA ASP A 10 5.78 -2.55 3.82
C ASP A 10 5.60 -3.85 3.03
N LEU A 11 4.38 -4.37 3.01
CA LEU A 11 4.02 -5.63 2.37
C LEU A 11 3.37 -5.38 1.01
N PHE A 12 3.75 -6.18 0.00
CA PHE A 12 3.37 -5.91 -1.40
C PHE A 12 3.85 -4.52 -1.84
N ALA A 13 5.10 -4.24 -1.51
CA ALA A 13 5.66 -2.90 -1.43
C ALA A 13 5.72 -2.17 -2.78
N GLY A 14 5.72 -2.91 -3.90
CA GLY A 14 5.89 -2.34 -5.23
C GLY A 14 7.20 -1.56 -5.31
N ILE A 15 7.13 -0.32 -5.76
CA ILE A 15 8.27 0.61 -5.80
C ILE A 15 8.39 1.48 -4.55
N GLY A 16 7.57 1.22 -3.49
CA GLY A 16 7.67 1.87 -2.19
C GLY A 16 6.74 3.06 -1.95
N GLY A 17 5.51 3.02 -2.46
CA GLY A 17 4.55 4.09 -2.22
C GLY A 17 4.22 4.30 -0.74
N PHE A 18 4.00 3.22 0.02
CA PHE A 18 3.83 3.28 1.47
C PHE A 18 5.11 3.70 2.18
N HIS A 19 6.27 3.19 1.74
CA HIS A 19 7.55 3.59 2.32
C HIS A 19 7.76 5.11 2.25
N THR A 20 7.59 5.71 1.07
CA THR A 20 7.67 7.17 0.88
C THR A 20 6.75 7.90 1.85
N ALA A 21 5.48 7.48 1.94
CA ALA A 21 4.49 8.12 2.80
C ALA A 21 4.86 8.00 4.29
N MET A 22 5.19 6.80 4.77
CA MET A 22 5.53 6.57 6.17
C MET A 22 6.83 7.25 6.58
N HIS A 23 7.87 7.20 5.72
CA HIS A 23 9.14 7.87 5.95
C HIS A 23 8.96 9.40 6.07
N SER A 24 8.12 10.01 5.23
CA SER A 24 7.86 11.46 5.25
C SER A 24 7.31 11.98 6.58
N VAL A 25 6.61 11.12 7.34
CA VAL A 25 6.06 11.44 8.66
C VAL A 25 6.93 10.92 9.83
N GLY A 26 8.10 10.36 9.53
CA GLY A 26 9.11 9.95 10.52
C GLY A 26 9.07 8.46 10.89
N GLY A 27 8.48 7.61 10.04
CA GLY A 27 8.55 6.17 10.18
C GLY A 27 9.90 5.60 9.72
N LYS A 28 10.33 4.49 10.35
CA LYS A 28 11.45 3.65 9.93
C LYS A 28 10.91 2.32 9.41
N CYS A 29 11.26 1.94 8.18
CA CYS A 29 10.95 0.63 7.64
C CYS A 29 11.87 -0.43 8.26
N VAL A 30 11.28 -1.48 8.83
CA VAL A 30 12.06 -2.57 9.47
C VAL A 30 11.92 -3.90 8.74
N PHE A 31 10.96 -4.01 7.83
CA PHE A 31 10.77 -5.17 6.96
C PHE A 31 9.95 -4.78 5.74
N ALA A 32 10.28 -5.34 4.58
CA ALA A 32 9.49 -5.19 3.37
C ALA A 32 9.39 -6.51 2.60
N SER A 33 8.34 -6.66 1.79
CA SER A 33 8.18 -7.81 0.89
C SER A 33 7.59 -7.37 -0.44
N GLU A 34 8.20 -7.85 -1.55
CA GLU A 34 7.73 -7.59 -2.91
C GLU A 34 8.11 -8.75 -3.86
N TRP A 35 7.14 -9.25 -4.58
CA TRP A 35 7.33 -10.38 -5.52
C TRP A 35 8.04 -9.96 -6.82
N ASP A 36 7.64 -8.83 -7.40
CA ASP A 36 8.16 -8.40 -8.70
C ASP A 36 9.63 -8.00 -8.61
N LYS A 37 10.46 -8.65 -9.42
CA LYS A 37 11.92 -8.43 -9.44
C LYS A 37 12.28 -6.97 -9.79
N TYR A 38 11.57 -6.37 -10.72
CA TYR A 38 11.89 -5.01 -11.17
C TYR A 38 11.40 -3.95 -10.18
N ALA A 39 10.25 -4.22 -9.54
CA ALA A 39 9.80 -3.39 -8.44
C ALA A 39 10.79 -3.42 -7.28
N ARG A 40 11.35 -4.61 -6.93
CA ARG A 40 12.39 -4.73 -5.90
C ARG A 40 13.65 -3.94 -6.24
N PHE A 41 14.12 -3.96 -7.50
CA PHE A 41 15.26 -3.14 -7.89
C PHE A 41 15.00 -1.65 -7.73
N SER A 42 13.82 -1.18 -8.12
CA SER A 42 13.42 0.21 -7.93
C SER A 42 13.31 0.56 -6.46
N TYR A 43 12.74 -0.32 -5.65
CA TYR A 43 12.60 -0.15 -4.20
C TYR A 43 13.98 -0.04 -3.53
N GLU A 44 14.91 -0.97 -3.81
CA GLU A 44 16.26 -0.91 -3.26
C GLU A 44 16.99 0.36 -3.71
N ALA A 45 16.91 0.72 -5.00
CA ALA A 45 17.54 1.93 -5.51
C ALA A 45 17.04 3.20 -4.83
N ASN A 46 15.75 3.25 -4.46
CA ASN A 46 15.14 4.39 -3.81
C ASN A 46 15.48 4.50 -2.31
N TYR A 47 15.65 3.39 -1.62
CA TYR A 47 15.65 3.39 -0.14
C TYR A 47 16.91 2.87 0.52
N LYS A 48 17.87 2.22 -0.20
CA LYS A 48 19.05 1.62 0.45
C LYS A 48 19.95 2.62 1.17
N ASP A 49 20.00 3.86 0.69
CA ASP A 49 20.81 4.91 1.31
C ASP A 49 20.08 5.57 2.51
N ILE A 50 18.74 5.42 2.56
CA ILE A 50 17.88 5.95 3.63
C ILE A 50 17.71 4.93 4.75
N GLU A 51 17.49 3.66 4.39
CA GLU A 51 17.24 2.53 5.30
C GLU A 51 18.21 1.36 4.99
N PRO A 52 19.53 1.54 5.17
CA PRO A 52 20.51 0.51 4.81
C PRO A 52 20.32 -0.81 5.56
N ASP A 53 19.77 -0.76 6.79
CA ASP A 53 19.49 -1.95 7.59
C ASP A 53 18.50 -2.89 6.91
N LEU A 54 17.54 -2.36 6.15
CA LEU A 54 16.53 -3.14 5.43
C LEU A 54 17.15 -4.07 4.38
N PHE A 55 18.28 -3.66 3.82
CA PHE A 55 18.96 -4.37 2.72
C PHE A 55 20.19 -5.15 3.17
N GLN A 56 20.32 -5.40 4.47
CA GLN A 56 21.37 -6.29 4.99
C GLN A 56 21.18 -7.71 4.49
N LYS A 57 22.29 -8.37 4.16
CA LYS A 57 22.31 -9.74 3.65
C LYS A 57 23.02 -10.67 4.64
N ASP A 58 22.58 -11.93 4.64
CA ASP A 58 23.26 -13.01 5.31
C ASP A 58 24.55 -13.44 4.56
N SER A 59 25.26 -14.44 5.09
CA SER A 59 26.49 -14.99 4.48
C SER A 59 26.23 -15.70 3.12
N TYR A 60 25.00 -15.99 2.78
CA TYR A 60 24.58 -16.61 1.52
C TYR A 60 24.10 -15.58 0.48
N GLY A 61 24.04 -14.30 0.85
CA GLY A 61 23.59 -13.21 0.00
C GLY A 61 22.08 -12.96 -0.01
N ASN A 62 21.31 -13.64 0.85
CA ASN A 62 19.87 -13.42 1.00
C ASN A 62 19.62 -12.20 1.88
N TYR A 63 18.63 -11.39 1.55
CA TYR A 63 18.20 -10.28 2.39
C TYR A 63 17.58 -10.78 3.70
N LEU A 64 17.96 -10.17 4.83
CA LEU A 64 17.41 -10.50 6.14
C LEU A 64 16.01 -9.88 6.36
N PHE A 65 15.79 -8.69 5.82
CA PHE A 65 14.58 -7.89 6.09
C PHE A 65 13.84 -7.44 4.84
N PHE A 66 14.25 -7.92 3.65
CA PHE A 66 13.56 -7.67 2.38
C PHE A 66 13.21 -8.99 1.68
N ASN A 67 12.01 -9.48 1.95
CA ASN A 67 11.54 -10.78 1.48
C ASN A 67 11.02 -10.71 0.04
N ASN A 68 11.30 -11.76 -0.75
CA ASN A 68 10.86 -11.85 -2.16
C ASN A 68 9.42 -12.36 -2.27
N ASP A 69 9.01 -13.25 -1.39
CA ASP A 69 7.68 -13.87 -1.41
C ASP A 69 7.09 -13.91 0.00
N ILE A 70 6.01 -13.16 0.19
CA ILE A 70 5.34 -13.08 1.49
C ILE A 70 4.81 -14.43 1.98
N THR A 71 4.57 -15.38 1.07
CA THR A 71 4.09 -16.73 1.43
C THR A 71 5.18 -17.57 2.08
N GLU A 72 6.45 -17.22 1.86
CA GLU A 72 7.63 -17.87 2.44
C GLU A 72 8.17 -17.09 3.67
N ALA A 73 7.58 -15.92 3.98
CA ALA A 73 8.00 -15.15 5.13
C ALA A 73 7.71 -15.90 6.43
N ILE A 74 8.71 -15.97 7.30
CA ILE A 74 8.60 -16.54 8.63
C ILE A 74 8.17 -15.42 9.59
N PRO A 75 6.92 -15.40 10.09
CA PRO A 75 6.40 -14.28 10.88
C PRO A 75 7.23 -13.97 12.13
N GLU A 76 7.83 -14.99 12.74
CA GLU A 76 8.68 -14.89 13.93
C GLU A 76 9.97 -14.12 13.64
N SER A 77 10.52 -14.22 12.43
CA SER A 77 11.76 -13.55 12.02
C SER A 77 11.56 -12.06 11.69
N ILE A 78 10.31 -11.64 11.46
CA ILE A 78 9.99 -10.24 11.21
C ILE A 78 10.18 -9.42 12.49
N PRO A 79 10.95 -8.32 12.48
CA PRO A 79 11.12 -7.47 13.66
C PRO A 79 9.78 -6.94 14.22
N ALA A 80 9.77 -6.45 15.46
CA ALA A 80 8.62 -5.74 16.01
C ALA A 80 8.38 -4.43 15.22
N PHE A 81 7.12 -4.09 14.99
CA PHE A 81 6.72 -2.89 14.27
C PHE A 81 5.44 -2.29 14.83
N ASP A 82 5.27 -0.97 14.65
CA ASP A 82 4.09 -0.24 15.08
C ASP A 82 2.98 -0.25 14.03
N VAL A 83 3.37 -0.15 12.73
CA VAL A 83 2.42 -0.03 11.61
C VAL A 83 2.67 -1.11 10.56
N CYS A 84 1.63 -1.82 10.16
CA CYS A 84 1.66 -2.70 9.00
C CYS A 84 1.04 -1.99 7.80
N CYS A 85 1.84 -1.71 6.77
CA CYS A 85 1.36 -1.25 5.47
C CYS A 85 1.24 -2.43 4.51
N GLY A 86 0.17 -2.46 3.69
CA GLY A 86 0.01 -3.52 2.70
C GLY A 86 -0.95 -3.19 1.59
N GLY A 87 -0.43 -3.20 0.34
CA GLY A 87 -1.21 -3.06 -0.90
C GLY A 87 -1.46 -4.43 -1.54
N PHE A 88 -2.18 -5.32 -0.88
CA PHE A 88 -2.37 -6.70 -1.33
C PHE A 88 -3.27 -6.80 -2.57
N PRO A 89 -3.03 -7.77 -3.49
CA PRO A 89 -3.85 -7.96 -4.67
C PRO A 89 -5.24 -8.49 -4.33
N CYS A 90 -6.26 -8.07 -5.12
CA CYS A 90 -7.62 -8.58 -5.00
C CYS A 90 -7.68 -10.00 -5.59
N GLN A 91 -7.67 -11.01 -4.73
CA GLN A 91 -7.84 -12.41 -5.12
C GLN A 91 -9.17 -12.95 -4.57
N PRO A 92 -9.87 -13.83 -5.30
CA PRO A 92 -11.09 -14.44 -4.79
C PRO A 92 -10.76 -15.38 -3.61
N PHE A 93 -11.51 -15.25 -2.52
CA PHE A 93 -11.48 -16.24 -1.45
C PHE A 93 -12.20 -17.51 -1.92
N SER A 94 -11.65 -18.69 -1.63
CA SER A 94 -12.40 -19.90 -1.86
C SER A 94 -13.57 -19.98 -0.86
N ILE A 95 -14.78 -20.26 -1.35
CA ILE A 95 -15.98 -20.37 -0.51
C ILE A 95 -15.84 -21.47 0.56
N ALA A 96 -15.02 -22.48 0.29
CA ALA A 96 -14.74 -23.57 1.24
C ALA A 96 -13.92 -23.10 2.45
N GLY A 97 -12.97 -22.16 2.27
CA GLY A 97 -12.17 -21.59 3.35
C GLY A 97 -12.97 -20.66 4.26
N LEU A 98 -13.98 -19.94 3.73
CA LEU A 98 -14.83 -19.01 4.49
C LEU A 98 -15.62 -19.69 5.64
N ARG A 99 -15.86 -21.01 5.56
CA ARG A 99 -16.66 -21.76 6.56
C ARG A 99 -15.85 -22.40 7.69
N ARG A 100 -14.51 -22.40 7.61
CA ARG A 100 -13.63 -23.12 8.55
C ARG A 100 -12.74 -22.24 9.43
N GLY A 101 -12.92 -20.92 9.37
CA GLY A 101 -12.15 -19.99 10.20
C GLY A 101 -10.74 -19.70 9.69
N PHE A 102 -9.94 -19.04 10.52
CA PHE A 102 -8.62 -18.51 10.20
C PHE A 102 -7.60 -19.56 9.69
N GLU A 103 -7.70 -20.82 10.14
CA GLU A 103 -6.72 -21.86 9.81
C GLU A 103 -6.83 -22.43 8.40
N ASP A 104 -8.00 -22.36 7.76
CA ASP A 104 -8.27 -23.01 6.46
C ASP A 104 -8.26 -22.02 5.28
N THR A 105 -8.02 -20.73 5.55
CA THR A 105 -8.00 -19.65 4.54
C THR A 105 -6.61 -19.37 3.99
N ARG A 106 -5.64 -20.23 4.22
CA ARG A 106 -4.21 -20.12 3.85
C ARG A 106 -3.89 -19.95 2.36
N GLY A 107 -4.87 -19.58 1.52
CA GLY A 107 -4.71 -19.48 0.07
C GLY A 107 -4.73 -18.07 -0.51
N THR A 108 -4.97 -17.02 0.28
CA THR A 108 -4.97 -15.66 -0.26
C THR A 108 -3.98 -14.77 0.47
N LEU A 109 -3.37 -13.88 -0.29
CA LEU A 109 -2.27 -13.03 0.19
C LEU A 109 -2.65 -12.10 1.37
N PHE A 110 -3.94 -11.76 1.53
CA PHE A 110 -4.42 -11.06 2.73
C PHE A 110 -4.18 -11.87 4.01
N PHE A 111 -4.36 -13.20 3.98
CA PHE A 111 -4.16 -14.01 5.17
C PHE A 111 -2.69 -14.16 5.58
N ASN A 112 -1.73 -13.91 4.68
CA ASN A 112 -0.33 -13.77 5.07
C ASN A 112 -0.14 -12.53 5.95
N ILE A 113 -0.78 -11.39 5.61
CA ILE A 113 -0.81 -10.21 6.49
C ILE A 113 -1.40 -10.58 7.85
N ALA A 114 -2.59 -11.18 7.84
CA ALA A 114 -3.32 -11.55 9.06
C ALA A 114 -2.51 -12.53 9.95
N ASN A 115 -1.78 -13.47 9.35
CA ASN A 115 -0.91 -14.41 10.05
C ASN A 115 0.29 -13.71 10.71
N ILE A 116 0.95 -12.79 10.00
CA ILE A 116 2.04 -11.98 10.57
C ILE A 116 1.52 -11.17 11.77
N VAL A 117 0.38 -10.50 11.60
CA VAL A 117 -0.24 -9.70 12.67
C VAL A 117 -0.62 -10.58 13.86
N LYS A 118 -1.27 -11.74 13.62
CA LYS A 118 -1.64 -12.68 14.67
C LYS A 118 -0.43 -13.15 15.47
N GLN A 119 0.65 -13.52 14.80
CA GLN A 119 1.88 -13.94 15.46
C GLN A 119 2.46 -12.84 16.36
N LYS A 120 2.43 -11.56 15.93
CA LYS A 120 2.86 -10.44 16.77
C LYS A 120 1.95 -10.24 17.99
N ILE A 121 0.63 -10.42 17.83
CA ILE A 121 -0.33 -10.39 18.94
C ILE A 121 -0.02 -11.51 19.94
N ASP A 122 0.14 -12.74 19.45
CA ASP A 122 0.42 -13.93 20.28
C ASP A 122 1.76 -13.79 21.02
N SER A 123 2.71 -13.04 20.46
CA SER A 123 4.01 -12.72 21.09
C SER A 123 3.95 -11.51 22.04
N GLY A 124 2.78 -10.91 22.29
CA GLY A 124 2.59 -9.78 23.19
C GLY A 124 3.09 -8.43 22.65
N ILE A 125 3.35 -8.34 21.35
CA ILE A 125 3.81 -7.12 20.67
C ILE A 125 2.89 -6.74 19.50
N PRO A 126 1.57 -6.57 19.74
CA PRO A 126 0.61 -6.30 18.67
C PRO A 126 0.94 -5.00 17.91
N PRO A 127 0.87 -5.01 16.58
CA PRO A 127 0.96 -3.78 15.78
C PRO A 127 -0.15 -2.81 16.18
N LYS A 128 0.18 -1.52 16.30
CA LYS A 128 -0.79 -0.50 16.71
C LYS A 128 -1.80 -0.19 15.62
N VAL A 129 -1.33 -0.17 14.36
CA VAL A 129 -2.13 0.22 13.19
C VAL A 129 -1.84 -0.69 12.00
N LEU A 130 -2.89 -1.03 11.26
CA LEU A 130 -2.79 -1.64 9.93
C LEU A 130 -3.31 -0.62 8.92
N PHE A 131 -2.51 -0.33 7.90
CA PHE A 131 -2.86 0.60 6.82
C PHE A 131 -2.85 -0.17 5.50
N LEU A 132 -4.03 -0.59 5.06
CA LEU A 132 -4.22 -1.50 3.95
C LEU A 132 -4.82 -0.78 2.75
N GLU A 133 -4.33 -1.12 1.55
CA GLU A 133 -4.83 -0.58 0.29
C GLU A 133 -5.30 -1.70 -0.63
N ASN A 134 -6.34 -1.41 -1.40
CA ASN A 134 -6.79 -2.30 -2.47
C ASN A 134 -7.52 -1.51 -3.57
N VAL A 135 -7.86 -2.16 -4.66
CA VAL A 135 -8.68 -1.56 -5.72
C VAL A 135 -10.09 -1.27 -5.21
N LYS A 136 -10.75 -0.21 -5.73
CA LYS A 136 -12.14 0.15 -5.41
C LYS A 136 -13.11 -1.04 -5.57
N GLY A 137 -12.84 -1.91 -6.57
CA GLY A 137 -13.65 -3.09 -6.86
C GLY A 137 -13.77 -4.09 -5.71
N LEU A 138 -12.86 -4.06 -4.73
CA LEU A 138 -12.94 -4.94 -3.55
C LEU A 138 -14.26 -4.77 -2.79
N LYS A 139 -14.86 -3.57 -2.79
CA LYS A 139 -16.16 -3.31 -2.14
C LYS A 139 -17.30 -4.15 -2.69
N THR A 140 -17.26 -4.46 -3.97
CA THR A 140 -18.31 -5.20 -4.68
C THR A 140 -17.88 -6.60 -5.08
N HIS A 141 -16.63 -6.95 -4.85
CA HIS A 141 -16.08 -8.25 -5.20
C HIS A 141 -16.86 -9.37 -4.49
N MET A 142 -17.31 -10.39 -5.26
CA MET A 142 -18.17 -11.47 -4.77
C MET A 142 -19.39 -10.95 -3.97
N LYS A 143 -20.07 -9.92 -4.49
CA LYS A 143 -21.22 -9.26 -3.83
C LYS A 143 -20.89 -8.66 -2.46
N GLY A 144 -19.62 -8.27 -2.24
CA GLY A 144 -19.13 -7.68 -1.00
C GLY A 144 -18.61 -8.69 0.04
N GLU A 145 -18.74 -9.99 -0.20
CA GLU A 145 -18.31 -11.02 0.77
C GLU A 145 -16.80 -10.96 1.03
N THR A 146 -15.99 -10.65 0.02
CA THR A 146 -14.54 -10.51 0.19
C THR A 146 -14.18 -9.42 1.21
N LEU A 147 -14.78 -8.24 1.09
CA LEU A 147 -14.52 -7.15 2.07
C LEU A 147 -15.04 -7.53 3.45
N LYS A 148 -16.23 -8.13 3.55
CA LYS A 148 -16.79 -8.58 4.84
C LYS A 148 -15.84 -9.57 5.54
N THR A 149 -15.25 -10.50 4.81
CA THR A 149 -14.30 -11.47 5.37
C THR A 149 -13.05 -10.76 5.90
N ILE A 150 -12.48 -9.81 5.14
CA ILE A 150 -11.33 -9.01 5.60
C ILE A 150 -11.67 -8.28 6.90
N LEU A 151 -12.81 -7.60 6.95
CA LEU A 151 -13.24 -6.83 8.12
C LEU A 151 -13.52 -7.72 9.33
N ALA A 152 -14.15 -8.89 9.13
CA ALA A 152 -14.38 -9.87 10.19
C ALA A 152 -13.04 -10.40 10.76
N THR A 153 -12.07 -10.73 9.89
CA THR A 153 -10.74 -11.14 10.32
C THR A 153 -10.03 -10.07 11.16
N LEU A 154 -10.15 -8.79 10.75
CA LEU A 154 -9.59 -7.68 11.54
C LEU A 154 -10.24 -7.56 12.90
N ASP A 155 -11.56 -7.75 12.99
CA ASP A 155 -12.29 -7.72 14.26
C ASP A 155 -11.91 -8.90 15.17
N GLU A 156 -11.78 -10.11 14.63
CA GLU A 156 -11.29 -11.31 15.32
C GLU A 156 -9.88 -11.12 15.88
N LEU A 157 -9.01 -10.40 15.15
CA LEU A 157 -7.66 -10.03 15.61
C LEU A 157 -7.64 -8.88 16.64
N GLY A 158 -8.81 -8.35 17.04
CA GLY A 158 -8.91 -7.31 18.06
C GLY A 158 -8.77 -5.88 17.51
N TYR A 159 -8.88 -5.67 16.21
CA TYR A 159 -8.80 -4.33 15.60
C TYR A 159 -10.19 -3.70 15.42
N ALA A 160 -10.29 -2.42 15.74
CA ALA A 160 -11.35 -1.56 15.20
C ALA A 160 -10.86 -0.97 13.87
N TYR A 161 -11.77 -0.60 12.98
CA TYR A 161 -11.41 -0.12 11.66
C TYR A 161 -12.39 0.88 11.09
N ASN A 162 -11.89 1.70 10.15
CA ASN A 162 -12.67 2.44 9.18
C ASN A 162 -12.13 2.17 7.78
N TYR A 163 -12.98 2.27 6.77
CA TYR A 163 -12.55 2.14 5.38
C TYR A 163 -13.33 3.09 4.47
N ASP A 164 -12.65 3.62 3.45
CA ASP A 164 -13.29 4.38 2.39
C ASP A 164 -12.48 4.35 1.08
N VAL A 165 -13.12 4.83 0.00
CA VAL A 165 -12.49 4.97 -1.31
C VAL A 165 -12.03 6.41 -1.48
N LEU A 166 -10.74 6.58 -1.73
CA LEU A 166 -10.12 7.88 -2.01
C LEU A 166 -9.66 7.94 -3.48
N ASN A 167 -9.60 9.14 -4.03
CA ASN A 167 -9.12 9.34 -5.39
C ASN A 167 -7.89 10.26 -5.40
N ALA A 168 -6.77 9.77 -5.95
CA ALA A 168 -5.50 10.48 -5.99
C ALA A 168 -5.60 11.88 -6.62
N LYS A 169 -6.50 12.08 -7.60
CA LYS A 169 -6.70 13.38 -8.27
C LYS A 169 -7.08 14.52 -7.32
N TYR A 170 -7.59 14.21 -6.14
CA TYR A 170 -7.99 15.21 -5.13
C TYR A 170 -6.88 15.54 -4.14
N PHE A 171 -5.69 14.94 -4.31
CA PHE A 171 -4.53 15.11 -3.43
C PHE A 171 -3.31 15.70 -4.17
N GLY A 172 -3.54 16.49 -5.22
CA GLY A 172 -2.45 17.12 -5.96
C GLY A 172 -1.72 16.21 -6.94
N VAL A 173 -2.31 15.07 -7.32
CA VAL A 173 -1.74 14.14 -8.31
C VAL A 173 -2.62 14.17 -9.56
N PRO A 174 -2.08 14.40 -10.78
CA PRO A 174 -2.85 14.46 -12.02
C PRO A 174 -3.25 13.05 -12.52
N GLN A 175 -3.72 12.20 -11.61
CA GLN A 175 -4.11 10.83 -11.89
C GLN A 175 -5.48 10.50 -11.30
N ASN A 176 -6.42 10.08 -12.14
CA ASN A 176 -7.71 9.58 -11.69
C ASN A 176 -7.55 8.11 -11.23
N ARG A 177 -7.17 7.94 -9.93
CA ARG A 177 -6.89 6.64 -9.32
C ARG A 177 -7.69 6.48 -8.04
N GLU A 178 -8.77 5.70 -8.11
CA GLU A 178 -9.58 5.36 -6.94
C GLU A 178 -9.05 4.10 -6.27
N ARG A 179 -8.84 4.19 -4.94
CA ARG A 179 -8.40 3.06 -4.12
C ARG A 179 -9.20 2.97 -2.83
N LEU A 180 -9.50 1.75 -2.45
CA LEU A 180 -10.04 1.45 -1.12
C LEU A 180 -8.89 1.45 -0.13
N PHE A 181 -9.03 2.24 0.92
CA PHE A 181 -8.13 2.22 2.07
C PHE A 181 -8.88 1.68 3.29
N ILE A 182 -8.21 0.82 4.06
CA ILE A 182 -8.68 0.33 5.35
C ILE A 182 -7.63 0.77 6.37
N VAL A 183 -8.05 1.54 7.36
CA VAL A 183 -7.23 1.89 8.52
C VAL A 183 -7.81 1.15 9.70
N ALA A 184 -7.02 0.24 10.28
CA ALA A 184 -7.42 -0.53 11.44
C ALA A 184 -6.45 -0.26 12.60
N TRP A 185 -6.96 -0.20 13.84
CA TRP A 185 -6.16 0.05 15.05
C TRP A 185 -6.48 -0.95 16.14
N TYR A 186 -5.45 -1.36 16.87
CA TYR A 186 -5.58 -2.36 17.94
C TYR A 186 -6.30 -1.75 19.13
N LYS A 187 -7.49 -2.28 19.48
CA LYS A 187 -8.42 -1.71 20.44
C LYS A 187 -7.82 -1.51 21.83
N ASP A 188 -6.93 -2.41 22.25
CA ASP A 188 -6.38 -2.36 23.61
C ASP A 188 -5.30 -1.28 23.77
N ILE A 189 -4.61 -0.91 22.69
CA ILE A 189 -3.50 0.06 22.70
C ILE A 189 -3.99 1.43 22.24
N VAL A 190 -4.72 1.49 21.13
CA VAL A 190 -5.14 2.75 20.51
C VAL A 190 -6.58 3.05 20.91
N LYS A 191 -6.77 4.03 21.77
CA LYS A 191 -8.09 4.41 22.32
C LYS A 191 -8.90 5.34 21.38
N ALA A 192 -8.62 5.29 20.07
CA ALA A 192 -9.41 6.02 19.09
C ALA A 192 -10.76 5.33 18.87
N THR A 193 -11.83 6.12 18.75
CA THR A 193 -13.18 5.60 18.49
C THR A 193 -13.54 5.65 17.01
N ILE A 194 -12.88 6.52 16.24
CA ILE A 194 -13.13 6.71 14.81
C ILE A 194 -11.89 7.29 14.13
N PHE A 195 -11.63 6.86 12.90
CA PHE A 195 -10.67 7.49 11.99
C PHE A 195 -11.42 8.26 10.91
N LYS A 196 -11.12 9.56 10.74
CA LYS A 196 -11.70 10.38 9.69
C LYS A 196 -10.80 10.39 8.45
N PHE A 197 -11.31 9.87 7.35
CA PHE A 197 -10.59 9.95 6.08
C PHE A 197 -10.55 11.38 5.53
N PRO A 198 -9.37 11.85 5.04
CA PRO A 198 -9.31 13.03 4.18
C PRO A 198 -9.87 12.66 2.80
N TYR A 199 -10.61 13.58 2.18
CA TYR A 199 -11.14 13.38 0.82
C TYR A 199 -10.45 14.24 -0.24
N GLY A 200 -9.60 15.18 0.18
CA GLY A 200 -8.81 16.02 -0.72
C GLY A 200 -8.02 17.06 0.02
N ILE A 201 -7.22 17.80 -0.74
CA ILE A 201 -6.46 18.97 -0.29
C ILE A 201 -6.99 20.20 -1.02
N ALA A 202 -7.37 21.23 -0.26
CA ALA A 202 -7.81 22.50 -0.80
C ALA A 202 -6.63 23.31 -1.38
N PRO A 203 -6.86 24.32 -2.22
CA PRO A 203 -5.81 25.16 -2.81
C PRO A 203 -4.92 25.87 -1.78
N ASP A 204 -5.41 26.13 -0.58
CA ASP A 204 -4.67 26.70 0.54
C ASP A 204 -3.85 25.67 1.34
N GLY A 205 -3.87 24.41 0.92
CA GLY A 205 -3.18 23.29 1.59
C GLY A 205 -3.98 22.66 2.73
N SER A 206 -5.16 23.15 3.07
CA SER A 206 -5.99 22.55 4.11
C SER A 206 -6.61 21.21 3.67
N THR A 207 -6.86 20.33 4.66
CA THR A 207 -7.44 19.03 4.40
C THR A 207 -8.96 19.08 4.37
N ILE A 208 -9.57 18.50 3.34
CA ILE A 208 -11.02 18.39 3.18
C ILE A 208 -11.48 17.05 3.78
N TYR A 209 -12.30 17.11 4.83
CA TYR A 209 -12.90 15.94 5.48
C TYR A 209 -14.36 15.71 5.08
N GLU A 210 -14.93 16.57 4.27
CA GLU A 210 -16.30 16.41 3.76
C GLU A 210 -16.29 15.50 2.53
N LYS A 211 -17.05 14.41 2.59
CA LYS A 211 -17.19 13.48 1.47
C LYS A 211 -18.14 14.04 0.43
N SER A 212 -17.65 14.15 -0.82
CA SER A 212 -18.46 14.55 -1.96
C SER A 212 -18.22 13.60 -3.14
N LYS A 213 -19.24 13.48 -4.02
CA LYS A 213 -19.10 12.72 -5.27
C LYS A 213 -18.13 13.39 -6.23
N ASP A 214 -18.08 14.71 -6.21
CA ASP A 214 -17.12 15.52 -6.92
C ASP A 214 -16.74 16.72 -6.07
N LEU A 215 -15.44 16.91 -5.86
CA LEU A 215 -14.91 18.04 -5.13
C LEU A 215 -14.65 19.27 -6.03
N GLY A 216 -14.67 19.08 -7.36
CA GLY A 216 -14.59 20.14 -8.34
C GLY A 216 -13.44 21.12 -8.12
N ASP A 217 -13.77 22.42 -7.97
CA ASP A 217 -12.80 23.50 -7.74
C ASP A 217 -12.36 23.64 -6.26
N LYS A 218 -12.92 22.84 -5.36
CA LYS A 218 -12.57 22.86 -3.93
C LYS A 218 -11.20 22.27 -3.64
N VAL A 219 -10.60 21.54 -4.59
CA VAL A 219 -9.31 20.86 -4.42
C VAL A 219 -8.21 21.47 -5.28
N ILE A 220 -6.97 21.27 -4.83
CA ILE A 220 -5.79 21.61 -5.61
C ILE A 220 -5.82 20.86 -6.95
N LYS A 221 -5.61 21.59 -8.05
CA LYS A 221 -5.58 21.02 -9.40
C LYS A 221 -4.15 20.98 -9.91
N THR A 222 -3.71 19.77 -10.23
CA THR A 222 -2.42 19.54 -10.88
C THR A 222 -2.67 19.05 -12.30
N LYS A 223 -2.04 19.66 -13.29
CA LYS A 223 -2.08 19.19 -14.67
C LYS A 223 -0.95 18.21 -14.92
N VAL A 224 -1.13 17.33 -15.92
CA VAL A 224 -0.06 16.41 -16.34
C VAL A 224 1.19 17.19 -16.77
N SER A 225 1.01 18.35 -17.43
CA SER A 225 2.13 19.25 -17.81
C SER A 225 2.96 19.74 -16.63
N ASP A 226 2.37 19.81 -15.42
CA ASP A 226 3.06 20.36 -14.24
C ASP A 226 4.09 19.39 -13.65
N ILE A 227 4.06 18.13 -14.10
CA ILE A 227 4.99 17.05 -13.66
C ILE A 227 5.92 16.58 -14.77
N PHE A 228 5.87 17.18 -15.96
CA PHE A 228 6.81 16.84 -17.02
C PHE A 228 8.19 17.43 -16.71
N GLU A 229 9.21 16.63 -16.94
CA GLU A 229 10.58 17.12 -16.99
C GLU A 229 10.74 18.06 -18.19
N PRO A 230 11.62 19.07 -18.11
CA PRO A 230 11.97 19.89 -19.26
C PRO A 230 12.44 19.03 -20.42
N GLU A 231 11.97 19.34 -21.63
CA GLU A 231 12.21 18.50 -22.82
C GLU A 231 13.70 18.35 -23.14
N ASP A 232 14.51 19.37 -22.85
CA ASP A 232 15.96 19.40 -23.00
C ASP A 232 16.71 18.57 -21.94
N SER A 233 16.06 18.16 -20.85
CA SER A 233 16.62 17.29 -19.81
C SER A 233 16.40 15.80 -20.08
N ILE A 234 15.57 15.45 -21.07
CA ILE A 234 15.22 14.06 -21.38
C ILE A 234 16.24 13.44 -22.31
N ASP A 235 16.89 12.35 -21.86
CA ASP A 235 17.82 11.58 -22.71
C ASP A 235 17.06 11.00 -23.91
N SER A 236 17.68 11.11 -25.10
CA SER A 236 17.15 10.58 -26.36
C SER A 236 16.82 9.09 -26.31
N TYR A 237 17.45 8.32 -25.41
CA TYR A 237 17.15 6.91 -25.14
C TYR A 237 15.68 6.69 -24.74
N TYR A 238 15.04 7.66 -24.07
CA TYR A 238 13.63 7.59 -23.65
C TYR A 238 12.67 8.09 -24.73
N THR A 239 13.17 8.58 -25.85
CA THR A 239 12.35 9.07 -26.96
C THR A 239 12.08 7.94 -27.95
N ILE A 240 10.81 7.63 -28.18
CA ILE A 240 10.44 6.65 -29.22
C ILE A 240 10.61 7.26 -30.61
N SER A 241 11.04 6.47 -31.59
CA SER A 241 11.16 6.94 -32.96
C SER A 241 9.80 7.36 -33.54
N ASP A 242 9.82 8.35 -34.47
CA ASP A 242 8.62 8.81 -35.17
C ASP A 242 7.82 7.66 -35.81
N ARG A 243 8.52 6.66 -36.35
CA ARG A 243 7.89 5.47 -36.93
C ARG A 243 7.08 4.69 -35.90
N LEU A 244 7.59 4.51 -34.70
CA LEU A 244 6.89 3.85 -33.59
C LEU A 244 5.70 4.70 -33.12
N TRP A 245 5.90 6.01 -32.98
CA TRP A 245 4.84 6.95 -32.60
C TRP A 245 3.69 6.95 -33.58
N ILE A 246 3.96 7.06 -34.89
CA ILE A 246 2.94 6.98 -35.97
C ILE A 246 2.19 5.66 -35.91
N GLY A 247 2.89 4.53 -35.74
CA GLY A 247 2.28 3.21 -35.61
C GLY A 247 1.33 3.10 -34.42
N HIS A 248 1.65 3.73 -33.28
CA HIS A 248 0.76 3.83 -32.13
C HIS A 248 -0.50 4.68 -32.41
N GLN A 249 -0.36 5.81 -33.09
CA GLN A 249 -1.45 6.67 -33.47
C GLN A 249 -2.42 5.98 -34.45
N GLU A 250 -1.92 5.26 -35.43
CA GLU A 250 -2.74 4.51 -36.39
C GLU A 250 -3.50 3.36 -35.73
N ARG A 251 -2.85 2.62 -34.79
CA ARG A 251 -3.52 1.57 -34.01
C ARG A 251 -4.66 2.11 -33.16
N LYS A 252 -4.48 3.29 -32.56
CA LYS A 252 -5.51 3.96 -31.78
C LYS A 252 -6.71 4.39 -32.64
N LYS A 253 -6.49 4.75 -33.92
CA LYS A 253 -7.55 5.10 -34.87
C LYS A 253 -8.34 3.86 -35.31
N ARG A 254 -7.71 2.68 -35.44
CA ARG A 254 -8.37 1.43 -35.86
C ARG A 254 -9.23 0.80 -34.76
N ASN A 255 -8.95 1.10 -33.50
CA ASN A 255 -9.64 0.54 -32.33
C ASN A 255 -10.75 1.47 -31.78
N LYS A 256 -11.12 2.53 -32.50
CA LYS A 256 -12.28 3.38 -32.29
C LYS A 256 -13.39 3.00 -33.27
#